data_eb043ca3a2bbde51d330f2941f697476
#
_entry.id   eb043ca3a2bbde51d330f2941f697476
#
_cell.length_a   1.000
_cell.length_b   1.000
_cell.length_c   1.000
_cell.angle_alpha   90.00
_cell.angle_beta   90.00
_cell.angle_gamma   90.00
#
_symmetry.space_group_name_H-M   'P 1'
#
loop_
_entity.id
_entity.type
_entity.pdbx_description
1 polymer ?
#
loop_
_entity_poly.entity_id
_entity_poly.type
_entity_poly.pdbx_seq_one_letter_code
_entity_poly.pdbx_strand_id
1 'polypeptide(L)'
;MDKQVFKQIIKDNQSEIERYEVISRNLDIDDFPCIVIVGVRRSGKSYTLFQKMQQLLKEGHKWDEMLYVNFEDERMADFSTEDFNKLLECHGEMYGTRTMLFLDAIQNIKKKKKFARRMADTGHIVYLTGSNAKMLSGEINTTLGGRYLVKEIYPYSFKEFLNAHHIPAGQMDIIGTEQRINLMRHYEEYIHDGGLPAAALLPVRTNYLNSVYQKIYLGDIIARNKITNVAGMRVLVRKMAESVCRPISYNRINSLMSSVGGKLSLATTIKYIEYCEDAWLLLRLKNYVSCLADKESNCKYYFIDNGILRLFLIGKDSMLLENMVALHLFRKYGHDMENDHVYFYNDGFEVDFYIPDEELAIQVSYSLRDEESRRRELDALKKLPNRLSCRRRLILTYDEEEQIEDSHGLVEIMPCWKYFLWL
;
A
#
# COMPACT_ATOMS: atom_id res chain seq x y z
N MET A 1 14.34 -25.04 19.55
CA MET A 1 14.22 -25.78 18.28
C MET A 1 15.49 -26.60 18.00
N ASP A 2 15.37 -27.69 17.23
CA ASP A 2 16.51 -28.51 16.82
C ASP A 2 17.30 -27.88 15.67
N LYS A 3 18.64 -27.98 15.70
CA LYS A 3 19.55 -27.51 14.64
C LYS A 3 19.28 -28.19 13.29
N GLN A 4 18.89 -29.48 13.30
CA GLN A 4 18.58 -30.21 12.07
C GLN A 4 17.40 -29.62 11.32
N VAL A 5 16.35 -29.19 12.06
CA VAL A 5 15.19 -28.52 11.46
C VAL A 5 15.58 -27.18 10.83
N PHE A 6 16.44 -26.39 11.48
CA PHE A 6 16.93 -25.14 10.88
C PHE A 6 17.69 -25.37 9.58
N LYS A 7 18.62 -26.35 9.56
CA LYS A 7 19.38 -26.69 8.37
C LYS A 7 18.50 -27.13 7.21
N GLN A 8 17.44 -27.90 7.52
CA GLN A 8 16.45 -28.31 6.52
C GLN A 8 15.67 -27.10 5.97
N ILE A 9 15.13 -26.24 6.85
CA ILE A 9 14.39 -25.03 6.44
C ILE A 9 15.26 -24.14 5.53
N ILE A 10 16.54 -23.94 5.88
CA ILE A 10 17.46 -23.13 5.06
C ILE A 10 17.59 -23.71 3.64
N LYS A 11 17.78 -25.03 3.53
CA LYS A 11 17.94 -25.68 2.21
C LYS A 11 16.67 -25.71 1.39
N ASP A 12 15.53 -26.03 2.02
CA ASP A 12 14.24 -26.04 1.36
C ASP A 12 13.92 -24.66 0.77
N ASN A 13 14.08 -23.60 1.58
CA ASN A 13 13.84 -22.22 1.14
C ASN A 13 14.74 -21.81 -0.04
N GLN A 14 16.03 -22.15 -0.04
CA GLN A 14 16.92 -21.86 -1.16
C GLN A 14 16.40 -22.50 -2.44
N SER A 15 16.05 -23.78 -2.40
CA SER A 15 15.54 -24.53 -3.55
C SER A 15 14.20 -24.02 -4.06
N GLU A 16 13.32 -23.54 -3.16
CA GLU A 16 12.03 -22.99 -3.53
C GLU A 16 12.19 -21.62 -4.19
N ILE A 17 12.99 -20.71 -3.62
CA ILE A 17 13.17 -19.36 -4.12
C ILE A 17 13.80 -19.35 -5.53
N GLU A 18 14.69 -20.31 -5.86
CA GLU A 18 15.24 -20.47 -7.20
C GLU A 18 14.16 -20.77 -8.26
N ARG A 19 13.09 -21.43 -7.86
CA ARG A 19 12.00 -21.87 -8.76
C ARG A 19 10.92 -20.83 -8.95
N TYR A 20 10.82 -19.85 -8.04
CA TYR A 20 9.77 -18.83 -8.14
C TYR A 20 10.02 -17.91 -9.34
N GLU A 21 9.02 -17.82 -10.20
CA GLU A 21 8.93 -16.75 -11.18
C GLU A 21 8.48 -15.47 -10.48
N VAL A 22 9.39 -14.51 -10.37
CA VAL A 22 9.12 -13.25 -9.69
C VAL A 22 8.83 -12.17 -10.72
N ILE A 23 7.62 -11.62 -10.67
CA ILE A 23 7.26 -10.46 -11.47
C ILE A 23 8.04 -9.26 -10.92
N SER A 24 8.91 -8.70 -11.76
CA SER A 24 9.76 -7.60 -11.36
C SER A 24 8.93 -6.38 -10.99
N ARG A 25 9.17 -5.87 -9.79
CA ARG A 25 8.65 -4.61 -9.28
C ARG A 25 9.72 -3.54 -9.39
N ASN A 26 9.33 -2.34 -9.78
CA ASN A 26 10.24 -1.20 -9.82
C ASN A 26 10.44 -0.66 -8.38
N LEU A 27 11.11 -1.46 -7.54
CA LEU A 27 11.42 -1.13 -6.16
C LEU A 27 12.93 -1.00 -6.03
N ASP A 28 13.36 0.22 -5.80
CA ASP A 28 14.75 0.47 -5.45
C ASP A 28 14.96 0.08 -3.98
N ILE A 29 15.56 -1.07 -3.78
CA ILE A 29 15.95 -1.54 -2.45
C ILE A 29 17.42 -1.22 -2.30
N ASP A 30 17.69 0.00 -1.82
CA ASP A 30 19.03 0.48 -1.54
C ASP A 30 19.77 -0.43 -0.56
N ASP A 31 21.10 -0.46 -0.64
CA ASP A 31 21.95 -1.16 0.32
C ASP A 31 22.02 -0.34 1.63
N PHE A 32 21.12 -0.63 2.54
CA PHE A 32 21.09 -0.04 3.86
C PHE A 32 21.22 -1.12 4.94
N PRO A 33 21.83 -0.83 6.11
CA PRO A 33 22.08 -1.85 7.14
C PRO A 33 20.83 -2.60 7.60
N CYS A 34 19.68 -1.93 7.65
CA CYS A 34 18.41 -2.55 7.99
C CYS A 34 17.29 -2.00 7.12
N ILE A 35 16.64 -2.85 6.34
CA ILE A 35 15.53 -2.49 5.45
C ILE A 35 14.26 -3.18 5.96
N VAL A 36 13.23 -2.39 6.16
CA VAL A 36 11.95 -2.85 6.69
C VAL A 36 10.88 -2.70 5.64
N ILE A 37 10.39 -3.82 5.13
CA ILE A 37 9.39 -3.90 4.07
C ILE A 37 8.02 -4.09 4.69
N VAL A 38 7.12 -3.12 4.45
CA VAL A 38 5.77 -3.09 4.99
C VAL A 38 4.71 -3.04 3.92
N GLY A 39 3.49 -3.31 4.30
CA GLY A 39 2.33 -3.22 3.40
C GLY A 39 1.26 -4.24 3.77
N VAL A 40 0.14 -4.15 3.10
CA VAL A 40 -1.01 -5.02 3.34
C VAL A 40 -0.66 -6.50 3.16
N ARG A 41 -1.39 -7.36 3.83
CA ARG A 41 -1.31 -8.81 3.62
C ARG A 41 -1.54 -9.16 2.14
N ARG A 42 -0.70 -10.06 1.58
CA ARG A 42 -0.74 -10.49 0.17
C ARG A 42 -0.33 -9.44 -0.87
N SER A 43 0.30 -8.33 -0.48
CA SER A 43 0.84 -7.32 -1.42
C SER A 43 2.13 -7.76 -2.14
N GLY A 44 2.73 -8.89 -1.78
CA GLY A 44 3.95 -9.40 -2.40
C GLY A 44 5.25 -9.11 -1.64
N LYS A 45 5.20 -8.79 -0.33
CA LYS A 45 6.39 -8.52 0.49
C LYS A 45 7.44 -9.64 0.45
N SER A 46 7.03 -10.89 0.59
CA SER A 46 7.93 -12.06 0.47
C SER A 46 8.57 -12.14 -0.90
N TYR A 47 7.77 -11.91 -1.96
CA TYR A 47 8.28 -11.89 -3.34
C TYR A 47 9.25 -10.74 -3.62
N THR A 48 9.12 -9.61 -2.90
CA THR A 48 10.11 -8.53 -2.94
C THR A 48 11.46 -9.00 -2.36
N LEU A 49 11.46 -9.80 -1.28
CA LEU A 49 12.69 -10.43 -0.78
C LEU A 49 13.28 -11.41 -1.82
N PHE A 50 12.42 -12.21 -2.46
CA PHE A 50 12.86 -13.16 -3.50
C PHE A 50 13.46 -12.43 -4.70
N GLN A 51 12.85 -11.32 -5.14
CA GLN A 51 13.39 -10.46 -6.19
C GLN A 51 14.80 -9.95 -5.83
N LYS A 52 15.00 -9.43 -4.60
CA LYS A 52 16.31 -8.96 -4.15
C LYS A 52 17.33 -10.08 -4.09
N MET A 53 16.98 -11.25 -3.56
CA MET A 53 17.87 -12.42 -3.50
C MET A 53 18.24 -12.93 -4.90
N GLN A 54 17.28 -13.03 -5.82
CA GLN A 54 17.56 -13.41 -7.22
C GLN A 54 18.41 -12.37 -7.96
N GLN A 55 18.24 -11.08 -7.62
CA GLN A 55 19.10 -10.02 -8.14
C GLN A 55 20.55 -10.19 -7.64
N LEU A 56 20.73 -10.38 -6.33
CA LEU A 56 22.05 -10.62 -5.73
C LEU A 56 22.76 -11.83 -6.34
N LEU A 57 22.04 -12.93 -6.60
CA LEU A 57 22.59 -14.09 -7.30
C LEU A 57 23.07 -13.75 -8.71
N LYS A 58 22.34 -12.91 -9.46
CA LYS A 58 22.76 -12.43 -10.79
C LYS A 58 23.98 -11.50 -10.72
N GLU A 59 24.15 -10.78 -9.62
CA GLU A 59 25.30 -9.92 -9.32
C GLU A 59 26.53 -10.70 -8.86
N GLY A 60 26.41 -12.02 -8.70
CA GLY A 60 27.53 -12.94 -8.38
C GLY A 60 27.60 -13.36 -6.92
N HIS A 61 26.68 -12.92 -6.06
CA HIS A 61 26.53 -13.45 -4.70
C HIS A 61 26.08 -14.90 -4.71
N LYS A 62 26.33 -15.60 -3.62
CA LYS A 62 25.98 -17.02 -3.47
C LYS A 62 24.95 -17.24 -2.36
N TRP A 63 24.29 -18.38 -2.40
CA TRP A 63 23.33 -18.79 -1.36
C TRP A 63 23.94 -18.89 0.03
N ASP A 64 25.24 -19.18 0.13
CA ASP A 64 26.00 -19.22 1.39
C ASP A 64 26.15 -17.85 2.07
N GLU A 65 25.92 -16.75 1.34
CA GLU A 65 25.91 -15.37 1.86
C GLU A 65 24.52 -14.90 2.28
N MET A 66 23.46 -15.70 2.08
CA MET A 66 22.06 -15.30 2.31
C MET A 66 21.34 -16.27 3.22
N LEU A 67 20.71 -15.78 4.29
CA LEU A 67 19.86 -16.53 5.18
C LEU A 67 18.43 -16.02 5.09
N TYR A 68 17.55 -16.76 4.43
CA TYR A 68 16.12 -16.48 4.40
C TYR A 68 15.37 -17.37 5.38
N VAL A 69 14.47 -16.77 6.16
CA VAL A 69 13.57 -17.47 7.08
C VAL A 69 12.19 -16.84 7.03
N ASN A 70 11.18 -17.68 6.81
CA ASN A 70 9.76 -17.32 6.95
C ASN A 70 9.24 -17.73 8.31
N PHE A 71 8.84 -16.76 9.14
CA PHE A 71 8.28 -17.01 10.48
C PHE A 71 6.78 -17.37 10.49
N GLU A 72 6.14 -17.51 9.32
CA GLU A 72 4.82 -18.11 9.14
C GLU A 72 4.91 -19.60 8.75
N ASP A 73 6.12 -20.17 8.56
CA ASP A 73 6.33 -21.61 8.38
C ASP A 73 5.92 -22.35 9.67
N GLU A 74 5.11 -23.42 9.54
CA GLU A 74 4.62 -24.18 10.68
C GLU A 74 5.75 -24.83 11.49
N ARG A 75 6.87 -25.16 10.85
CA ARG A 75 8.08 -25.69 11.52
C ARG A 75 8.72 -24.68 12.47
N MET A 76 8.40 -23.37 12.29
CA MET A 76 8.87 -22.27 13.12
C MET A 76 7.89 -21.90 14.26
N ALA A 77 6.82 -22.66 14.46
CA ALA A 77 5.76 -22.35 15.45
C ALA A 77 6.32 -22.22 16.89
N ASP A 78 7.31 -23.03 17.25
CA ASP A 78 7.97 -23.01 18.56
C ASP A 78 9.20 -22.10 18.63
N PHE A 79 9.44 -21.26 17.59
CA PHE A 79 10.61 -20.39 17.55
C PHE A 79 10.57 -19.33 18.65
N SER A 80 11.64 -19.28 19.44
CA SER A 80 11.83 -18.34 20.53
C SER A 80 12.96 -17.34 20.27
N THR A 81 13.03 -16.30 21.08
CA THR A 81 14.12 -15.32 20.99
C THR A 81 15.52 -15.93 21.13
N GLU A 82 15.64 -17.03 21.86
CA GLU A 82 16.91 -17.73 22.12
C GLU A 82 17.38 -18.52 20.87
N ASP A 83 16.46 -18.88 20.01
CA ASP A 83 16.74 -19.64 18.80
C ASP A 83 17.40 -18.81 17.68
N PHE A 84 17.34 -17.46 17.76
CA PHE A 84 18.04 -16.61 16.78
C PHE A 84 19.55 -16.90 16.69
N ASN A 85 20.21 -17.12 17.82
CA ASN A 85 21.64 -17.42 17.82
C ASN A 85 21.89 -18.81 17.24
N LYS A 86 21.05 -19.81 17.59
CA LYS A 86 21.15 -21.17 17.02
C LYS A 86 20.96 -21.16 15.51
N LEU A 87 20.04 -20.34 15.00
CA LEU A 87 19.82 -20.18 13.56
C LEU A 87 21.07 -19.65 12.85
N LEU A 88 21.73 -18.61 13.42
CA LEU A 88 22.99 -18.08 12.90
C LEU A 88 24.14 -19.11 12.99
N GLU A 89 24.23 -19.86 14.09
CA GLU A 89 25.19 -20.95 14.27
C GLU A 89 25.00 -22.03 13.19
N CYS A 90 23.76 -22.45 12.93
CA CYS A 90 23.45 -23.44 11.90
C CYS A 90 23.90 -22.98 10.51
N HIS A 91 23.65 -21.70 10.16
CA HIS A 91 24.09 -21.14 8.90
C HIS A 91 25.64 -21.08 8.83
N GLY A 92 26.28 -20.63 9.91
CA GLY A 92 27.74 -20.59 10.00
C GLY A 92 28.40 -21.97 9.90
N GLU A 93 27.78 -23.02 10.53
CA GLU A 93 28.24 -24.41 10.40
C GLU A 93 28.12 -24.94 8.96
N MET A 94 27.10 -24.50 8.22
CA MET A 94 26.87 -24.95 6.84
C MET A 94 27.79 -24.26 5.84
N TYR A 95 28.05 -22.97 6.03
CA TYR A 95 28.66 -22.12 5.00
C TYR A 95 29.87 -21.29 5.44
N GLY A 96 30.01 -20.98 6.72
CA GLY A 96 31.18 -20.28 7.26
C GLY A 96 31.31 -18.81 6.88
N THR A 97 30.29 -18.19 6.30
CA THR A 97 30.34 -16.84 5.72
C THR A 97 29.57 -15.82 6.52
N ARG A 98 29.88 -14.54 6.30
CA ARG A 98 29.07 -13.42 6.77
C ARG A 98 27.78 -13.36 5.95
N THR A 99 26.66 -13.19 6.64
CA THR A 99 25.34 -13.46 6.10
C THR A 99 24.50 -12.20 5.97
N MET A 100 23.84 -12.01 4.83
CA MET A 100 22.69 -11.13 4.69
C MET A 100 21.43 -11.86 5.22
N LEU A 101 20.63 -11.16 6.04
CA LEU A 101 19.49 -11.76 6.71
C LEU A 101 18.19 -11.31 6.05
N PHE A 102 17.38 -12.25 5.60
CA PHE A 102 16.06 -12.04 5.01
C PHE A 102 15.01 -12.67 5.94
N LEU A 103 14.42 -11.86 6.81
CA LEU A 103 13.53 -12.30 7.88
C LEU A 103 12.08 -11.94 7.54
N ASP A 104 11.39 -12.92 6.98
CA ASP A 104 10.03 -12.73 6.47
C ASP A 104 8.96 -12.98 7.54
N ALA A 105 7.90 -12.17 7.52
CA ALA A 105 6.76 -12.26 8.43
C ALA A 105 7.13 -12.22 9.93
N ILE A 106 8.16 -11.44 10.30
CA ILE A 106 8.72 -11.42 11.66
C ILE A 106 7.79 -10.77 12.72
N GLN A 107 6.60 -10.27 12.35
CA GLN A 107 5.70 -9.53 13.23
C GLN A 107 5.31 -10.26 14.50
N ASN A 108 5.28 -11.57 14.49
CA ASN A 108 4.84 -12.37 15.63
C ASN A 108 5.97 -12.74 16.63
N ILE A 109 7.23 -12.47 16.29
CA ILE A 109 8.37 -12.83 17.12
C ILE A 109 8.68 -11.74 18.14
N LYS A 110 8.77 -12.13 19.42
CA LYS A 110 9.18 -11.23 20.52
C LYS A 110 10.64 -10.80 20.35
N LYS A 111 10.96 -9.57 20.80
CA LYS A 111 12.34 -9.02 20.80
C LYS A 111 13.05 -8.99 19.41
N LYS A 112 12.32 -9.22 18.31
CA LYS A 112 12.84 -9.18 16.93
C LYS A 112 13.64 -7.93 16.59
N LYS A 113 13.18 -6.76 17.09
CA LYS A 113 13.83 -5.46 16.85
C LYS A 113 15.21 -5.37 17.47
N LYS A 114 15.39 -5.89 18.71
CA LYS A 114 16.70 -5.95 19.36
C LYS A 114 17.66 -6.86 18.63
N PHE A 115 17.15 -7.99 18.08
CA PHE A 115 17.95 -8.87 17.26
C PHE A 115 18.37 -8.20 15.95
N ALA A 116 17.43 -7.62 15.19
CA ALA A 116 17.71 -6.92 13.95
C ALA A 116 18.73 -5.78 14.15
N ARG A 117 18.57 -4.97 15.21
CA ARG A 117 19.53 -3.93 15.59
C ARG A 117 20.92 -4.51 15.85
N ARG A 118 21.02 -5.56 16.66
CA ARG A 118 22.30 -6.21 16.95
C ARG A 118 22.98 -6.68 15.68
N MET A 119 22.24 -7.27 14.74
CA MET A 119 22.79 -7.73 13.46
C MET A 119 23.28 -6.56 12.59
N ALA A 120 22.49 -5.50 12.47
CA ALA A 120 22.90 -4.28 11.77
C ALA A 120 24.13 -3.62 12.43
N ASP A 121 24.18 -3.54 13.77
CA ASP A 121 25.33 -2.99 14.52
C ASP A 121 26.60 -3.82 14.35
N THR A 122 26.48 -5.12 14.09
CA THR A 122 27.61 -6.02 13.80
C THR A 122 27.93 -6.10 12.30
N GLY A 123 27.26 -5.26 11.49
CA GLY A 123 27.55 -5.05 10.07
C GLY A 123 26.92 -6.09 9.14
N HIS A 124 25.89 -6.82 9.58
CA HIS A 124 25.02 -7.59 8.67
C HIS A 124 24.01 -6.66 8.00
N ILE A 125 23.67 -6.97 6.76
CA ILE A 125 22.52 -6.37 6.08
C ILE A 125 21.29 -7.16 6.47
N VAL A 126 20.22 -6.48 6.91
CA VAL A 126 19.03 -7.12 7.44
C VAL A 126 17.79 -6.63 6.69
N TYR A 127 17.08 -7.53 6.06
CA TYR A 127 15.79 -7.29 5.42
C TYR A 127 14.68 -7.90 6.30
N LEU A 128 13.71 -7.09 6.70
CA LEU A 128 12.57 -7.49 7.53
C LEU A 128 11.28 -7.30 6.77
N THR A 129 10.33 -8.23 6.85
CA THR A 129 8.96 -7.95 6.39
C THR A 129 7.94 -8.01 7.52
N GLY A 130 6.88 -7.23 7.37
CA GLY A 130 5.74 -7.26 8.29
C GLY A 130 4.48 -6.64 7.71
N SER A 131 3.31 -7.11 8.17
CA SER A 131 1.99 -6.65 7.70
C SER A 131 1.36 -5.55 8.57
N ASN A 132 2.10 -4.94 9.48
CA ASN A 132 1.59 -3.90 10.38
C ASN A 132 2.40 -2.62 10.27
N ALA A 133 1.73 -1.49 9.95
CA ALA A 133 2.35 -0.18 9.87
C ALA A 133 2.96 0.28 11.21
N LYS A 134 2.23 0.14 12.32
CA LYS A 134 2.73 0.50 13.67
C LYS A 134 3.92 -0.31 14.15
N MET A 135 4.09 -1.54 13.68
CA MET A 135 5.30 -2.31 14.02
C MET A 135 6.57 -1.57 13.61
N LEU A 136 6.44 -0.59 12.74
CA LEU A 136 7.56 -0.03 12.02
C LEU A 136 7.79 1.46 12.33
N SER A 137 6.77 2.28 12.50
CA SER A 137 6.96 3.71 12.70
C SER A 137 7.34 4.09 14.15
N GLY A 138 6.55 3.73 15.14
CA GLY A 138 6.77 4.20 16.52
C GLY A 138 7.86 3.47 17.30
N GLU A 139 7.86 2.14 17.26
CA GLU A 139 8.77 1.34 18.08
C GLU A 139 10.11 1.04 17.39
N ILE A 140 10.20 1.13 16.08
CA ILE A 140 11.46 0.98 15.34
C ILE A 140 12.25 2.27 15.41
N ASN A 141 11.63 3.44 15.27
CA ASN A 141 12.27 4.74 15.44
C ASN A 141 13.06 4.81 16.76
N THR A 142 12.45 4.38 17.86
CA THR A 142 13.11 4.39 19.18
C THR A 142 14.15 3.29 19.34
N THR A 143 14.02 2.14 18.67
CA THR A 143 14.90 0.99 18.88
C THR A 143 16.08 0.94 17.92
N LEU A 144 15.91 1.27 16.65
CA LEU A 144 16.95 1.20 15.61
C LEU A 144 17.71 2.55 15.44
N GLY A 145 17.22 3.63 16.05
CA GLY A 145 17.98 4.89 16.15
C GLY A 145 18.41 5.48 14.80
N GLY A 146 17.52 5.50 13.80
CA GLY A 146 17.81 6.04 12.46
C GLY A 146 18.62 5.14 11.53
N ARG A 147 18.87 3.87 11.91
CA ARG A 147 19.66 2.91 11.11
C ARG A 147 18.80 1.94 10.31
N TYR A 148 17.64 2.36 9.86
CA TYR A 148 16.75 1.54 9.04
C TYR A 148 16.07 2.40 7.98
N LEU A 149 15.70 1.76 6.89
CA LEU A 149 14.91 2.35 5.83
C LEU A 149 13.58 1.58 5.72
N VAL A 150 12.47 2.29 5.68
CA VAL A 150 11.15 1.69 5.46
C VAL A 150 10.83 1.73 3.97
N LYS A 151 10.39 0.61 3.42
CA LYS A 151 9.87 0.52 2.04
C LYS A 151 8.44 -0.02 2.10
N GLU A 152 7.52 0.75 1.58
CA GLU A 152 6.09 0.39 1.51
C GLU A 152 5.79 -0.41 0.25
N ILE A 153 5.11 -1.54 0.42
CA ILE A 153 4.69 -2.41 -0.68
C ILE A 153 3.18 -2.38 -0.81
N TYR A 154 2.73 -1.71 -1.83
CA TYR A 154 1.32 -1.65 -2.24
C TYR A 154 0.95 -2.88 -3.08
N PRO A 155 -0.35 -3.19 -3.29
CA PRO A 155 -0.80 -4.01 -4.41
C PRO A 155 -0.17 -3.54 -5.72
N TYR A 156 -0.18 -4.32 -6.78
CA TYR A 156 0.41 -3.91 -8.07
C TYR A 156 -0.08 -2.53 -8.52
N SER A 157 0.82 -1.70 -9.04
CA SER A 157 0.47 -0.55 -9.87
C SER A 157 -0.16 -1.03 -11.18
N PHE A 158 -0.81 -0.15 -11.93
CA PHE A 158 -1.36 -0.54 -13.23
C PHE A 158 -0.26 -1.06 -14.18
N LYS A 159 0.91 -0.45 -14.16
CA LYS A 159 2.07 -0.92 -14.93
C LYS A 159 2.55 -2.32 -14.50
N GLU A 160 2.63 -2.58 -13.20
CA GLU A 160 2.99 -3.90 -12.68
C GLU A 160 1.90 -4.94 -12.98
N PHE A 161 0.61 -4.54 -12.93
CA PHE A 161 -0.51 -5.38 -13.32
C PHE A 161 -0.43 -5.79 -14.80
N LEU A 162 -0.14 -4.85 -15.70
CA LEU A 162 0.07 -5.15 -17.12
C LEU A 162 1.29 -6.06 -17.34
N ASN A 163 2.39 -5.82 -16.63
CA ASN A 163 3.57 -6.69 -16.69
C ASN A 163 3.24 -8.11 -16.25
N ALA A 164 2.41 -8.29 -15.23
CA ALA A 164 1.95 -9.59 -14.75
C ALA A 164 1.10 -10.35 -15.80
N HIS A 165 0.47 -9.61 -16.71
CA HIS A 165 -0.30 -10.15 -17.85
C HIS A 165 0.51 -10.17 -19.16
N HIS A 166 1.81 -9.85 -19.12
CA HIS A 166 2.69 -9.75 -20.30
C HIS A 166 2.17 -8.77 -21.36
N ILE A 167 1.50 -7.68 -20.92
CA ILE A 167 0.97 -6.63 -21.80
C ILE A 167 1.99 -5.51 -21.91
N PRO A 168 2.51 -5.21 -23.09
CA PRO A 168 3.37 -4.05 -23.32
C PRO A 168 2.64 -2.75 -23.02
N ALA A 169 3.29 -1.80 -22.33
CA ALA A 169 2.69 -0.56 -21.84
C ALA A 169 3.45 0.71 -22.27
N GLY A 170 4.37 0.62 -23.20
CA GLY A 170 5.06 1.76 -23.80
C GLY A 170 4.13 2.59 -24.70
N GLN A 171 4.42 3.87 -24.88
CA GLN A 171 3.58 4.74 -25.72
C GLN A 171 3.46 4.23 -27.16
N MET A 172 4.53 3.66 -27.72
CA MET A 172 4.54 3.09 -29.06
C MET A 172 3.81 1.75 -29.16
N ASP A 173 3.72 1.01 -28.04
CA ASP A 173 3.10 -0.32 -28.01
C ASP A 173 1.58 -0.28 -28.11
N ILE A 174 0.93 0.86 -27.80
CA ILE A 174 -0.52 1.01 -27.74
C ILE A 174 -1.13 1.86 -28.85
N ILE A 175 -0.37 2.12 -29.92
CA ILE A 175 -0.86 2.88 -31.11
C ILE A 175 -1.89 2.06 -31.88
N GLY A 176 -1.75 0.74 -31.95
CA GLY A 176 -2.64 -0.13 -32.68
C GLY A 176 -3.99 -0.30 -31.99
N THR A 177 -5.07 -0.46 -32.78
CA THR A 177 -6.43 -0.60 -32.26
C THR A 177 -6.57 -1.83 -31.36
N GLU A 178 -6.01 -2.97 -31.74
CA GLU A 178 -6.08 -4.21 -30.99
C GLU A 178 -5.37 -4.08 -29.63
N GLN A 179 -4.17 -3.49 -29.63
CA GLN A 179 -3.39 -3.24 -28.43
C GLN A 179 -4.13 -2.31 -27.47
N ARG A 180 -4.76 -1.27 -28.01
CA ARG A 180 -5.56 -0.33 -27.21
C ARG A 180 -6.80 -1.01 -26.60
N ILE A 181 -7.51 -1.84 -27.36
CA ILE A 181 -8.66 -2.61 -26.86
C ILE A 181 -8.20 -3.53 -25.71
N ASN A 182 -7.08 -4.22 -25.90
CA ASN A 182 -6.52 -5.11 -24.88
C ASN A 182 -6.10 -4.35 -23.62
N LEU A 183 -5.44 -3.20 -23.77
CA LEU A 183 -5.10 -2.31 -22.66
C LEU A 183 -6.34 -1.87 -21.88
N MET A 184 -7.37 -1.39 -22.59
CA MET A 184 -8.60 -0.88 -21.96
C MET A 184 -9.37 -1.99 -21.22
N ARG A 185 -9.37 -3.21 -21.73
CA ARG A 185 -9.93 -4.37 -21.01
C ARG A 185 -9.20 -4.61 -19.69
N HIS A 186 -7.88 -4.62 -19.69
CA HIS A 186 -7.09 -4.80 -18.46
C HIS A 186 -7.18 -3.60 -17.52
N TYR A 187 -7.37 -2.40 -18.07
CA TYR A 187 -7.63 -1.21 -17.27
C TYR A 187 -8.95 -1.31 -16.51
N GLU A 188 -10.02 -1.77 -17.18
CA GLU A 188 -11.33 -2.02 -16.57
C GLU A 188 -11.23 -3.11 -15.47
N GLU A 189 -10.50 -4.20 -15.76
CA GLU A 189 -10.23 -5.24 -14.77
C GLU A 189 -9.48 -4.67 -13.56
N TYR A 190 -8.46 -3.84 -13.76
CA TYR A 190 -7.68 -3.24 -12.70
C TYR A 190 -8.50 -2.26 -11.84
N ILE A 191 -9.38 -1.44 -12.45
CA ILE A 191 -10.30 -0.56 -11.74
C ILE A 191 -11.20 -1.36 -10.80
N HIS A 192 -11.78 -2.45 -11.28
CA HIS A 192 -12.78 -3.21 -10.53
C HIS A 192 -12.19 -4.22 -9.56
N ASP A 193 -11.14 -4.93 -9.96
CA ASP A 193 -10.62 -6.06 -9.21
C ASP A 193 -9.33 -5.75 -8.44
N GLY A 194 -8.79 -4.54 -8.62
CA GLY A 194 -7.62 -4.07 -7.89
C GLY A 194 -6.30 -4.68 -8.37
N GLY A 195 -5.26 -4.48 -7.57
CA GLY A 195 -3.89 -4.87 -7.89
C GLY A 195 -3.29 -5.93 -6.97
N LEU A 196 -4.07 -6.63 -6.13
CA LEU A 196 -3.50 -7.70 -5.29
C LEU A 196 -2.88 -8.79 -6.17
N PRO A 197 -1.55 -9.09 -6.04
CA PRO A 197 -0.81 -9.91 -7.00
C PRO A 197 -1.47 -11.25 -7.37
N ALA A 198 -1.89 -12.03 -6.38
CA ALA A 198 -2.52 -13.31 -6.67
C ALA A 198 -3.94 -13.16 -7.23
N ALA A 199 -4.67 -12.08 -6.87
CA ALA A 199 -5.98 -11.80 -7.47
C ALA A 199 -5.85 -11.46 -8.95
N ALA A 200 -4.84 -10.66 -9.32
CA ALA A 200 -4.59 -10.24 -10.69
C ALA A 200 -4.53 -11.44 -11.68
N LEU A 201 -3.97 -12.55 -11.24
CA LEU A 201 -3.75 -13.75 -12.07
C LEU A 201 -4.88 -14.77 -12.03
N LEU A 202 -5.93 -14.56 -11.23
CA LEU A 202 -7.04 -15.50 -11.08
C LEU A 202 -8.18 -15.18 -12.06
N PRO A 203 -8.83 -16.18 -12.66
CA PRO A 203 -9.99 -15.97 -13.54
C PRO A 203 -11.24 -15.54 -12.76
N VAL A 204 -11.39 -15.98 -11.49
CA VAL A 204 -12.50 -15.62 -10.60
C VAL A 204 -11.92 -15.04 -9.29
N ARG A 205 -11.98 -13.73 -9.15
CA ARG A 205 -11.25 -12.98 -8.13
C ARG A 205 -12.02 -12.75 -6.83
N THR A 206 -13.36 -12.64 -6.91
CA THR A 206 -14.22 -12.23 -5.78
C THR A 206 -14.04 -13.10 -4.54
N ASN A 207 -14.02 -14.44 -4.70
CA ASN A 207 -13.85 -15.34 -3.56
C ASN A 207 -12.47 -15.20 -2.90
N TYR A 208 -11.44 -15.04 -3.71
CA TYR A 208 -10.10 -14.79 -3.20
C TYR A 208 -9.99 -13.45 -2.46
N LEU A 209 -10.49 -12.37 -3.06
CA LEU A 209 -10.52 -11.02 -2.45
C LEU A 209 -11.27 -11.03 -1.11
N ASN A 210 -12.42 -11.71 -1.07
CA ASN A 210 -13.17 -11.89 0.18
C ASN A 210 -12.35 -12.66 1.23
N SER A 211 -11.64 -13.72 0.83
CA SER A 211 -10.78 -14.48 1.76
C SER A 211 -9.62 -13.63 2.30
N VAL A 212 -9.01 -12.80 1.46
CA VAL A 212 -7.94 -11.85 1.88
C VAL A 212 -8.51 -10.81 2.84
N TYR A 213 -9.65 -10.19 2.50
CA TYR A 213 -10.35 -9.27 3.39
C TYR A 213 -10.67 -9.91 4.75
N GLN A 214 -11.21 -11.14 4.76
CA GLN A 214 -11.51 -11.84 6.02
C GLN A 214 -10.26 -12.09 6.86
N LYS A 215 -9.13 -12.41 6.25
CA LYS A 215 -7.85 -12.55 6.98
C LYS A 215 -7.35 -11.23 7.56
N ILE A 216 -7.45 -10.13 6.82
CA ILE A 216 -7.12 -8.79 7.33
C ILE A 216 -8.07 -8.44 8.48
N TYR A 217 -9.38 -8.58 8.26
CA TYR A 217 -10.40 -8.19 9.22
C TYR A 217 -10.33 -9.02 10.52
N LEU A 218 -10.37 -10.34 10.41
CA LEU A 218 -10.40 -11.22 11.59
C LEU A 218 -9.01 -11.38 12.24
N GLY A 219 -7.96 -11.49 11.45
CA GLY A 219 -6.61 -11.74 11.95
C GLY A 219 -5.88 -10.46 12.34
N ASP A 220 -5.75 -9.52 11.40
CA ASP A 220 -4.89 -8.35 11.60
C ASP A 220 -5.61 -7.22 12.36
N ILE A 221 -6.96 -7.14 12.30
CA ILE A 221 -7.73 -6.12 13.03
C ILE A 221 -8.32 -6.71 14.32
N ILE A 222 -9.21 -7.69 14.23
CA ILE A 222 -9.98 -8.18 15.39
C ILE A 222 -9.10 -8.92 16.39
N ALA A 223 -8.44 -10.00 15.98
CA ALA A 223 -7.68 -10.87 16.88
C ALA A 223 -6.46 -10.16 17.47
N ARG A 224 -5.71 -9.42 16.63
CA ARG A 224 -4.51 -8.70 17.06
C ARG A 224 -4.81 -7.64 18.12
N ASN A 225 -5.91 -6.88 17.97
CA ASN A 225 -6.30 -5.81 18.88
C ASN A 225 -7.29 -6.27 19.95
N LYS A 226 -7.60 -7.57 20.03
CA LYS A 226 -8.52 -8.17 21.00
C LYS A 226 -9.90 -7.47 21.04
N ILE A 227 -10.41 -7.14 19.85
CA ILE A 227 -11.69 -6.43 19.72
C ILE A 227 -12.83 -7.35 20.11
N THR A 228 -13.61 -6.96 21.11
CA THR A 228 -14.79 -7.70 21.58
C THR A 228 -16.06 -7.34 20.82
N ASN A 229 -16.20 -6.07 20.40
CA ASN A 229 -17.36 -5.63 19.62
C ASN A 229 -17.11 -5.81 18.11
N VAL A 230 -17.12 -7.05 17.65
CA VAL A 230 -16.91 -7.43 16.23
C VAL A 230 -18.00 -6.86 15.33
N ALA A 231 -19.26 -6.80 15.82
CA ALA A 231 -20.37 -6.25 15.05
C ALA A 231 -20.18 -4.75 14.80
N GLY A 232 -19.81 -3.98 15.83
CA GLY A 232 -19.49 -2.56 15.69
C GLY A 232 -18.36 -2.31 14.71
N MET A 233 -17.28 -3.11 14.78
CA MET A 233 -16.17 -2.99 13.84
C MET A 233 -16.60 -3.26 12.38
N ARG A 234 -17.49 -4.25 12.15
CA ARG A 234 -18.03 -4.54 10.82
C ARG A 234 -18.83 -3.36 10.25
N VAL A 235 -19.65 -2.74 11.07
CA VAL A 235 -20.42 -1.54 10.69
C VAL A 235 -19.48 -0.40 10.35
N LEU A 236 -18.41 -0.18 11.15
CA LEU A 236 -17.41 0.84 10.88
C LEU A 236 -16.80 0.67 9.48
N VAL A 237 -16.25 -0.51 9.17
CA VAL A 237 -15.61 -0.76 7.86
C VAL A 237 -16.56 -0.48 6.71
N ARG A 238 -17.83 -0.90 6.82
CA ARG A 238 -18.87 -0.59 5.81
C ARG A 238 -19.11 0.91 5.67
N LYS A 239 -19.21 1.65 6.79
CA LYS A 239 -19.41 3.10 6.76
C LYS A 239 -18.21 3.83 6.18
N MET A 240 -16.99 3.36 6.45
CA MET A 240 -15.78 3.89 5.82
C MET A 240 -15.80 3.65 4.31
N ALA A 241 -16.22 2.49 3.83
CA ALA A 241 -16.34 2.22 2.40
C ALA A 241 -17.41 3.11 1.72
N GLU A 242 -18.58 3.30 2.36
CA GLU A 242 -19.62 4.21 1.85
C GLU A 242 -19.19 5.68 1.83
N SER A 243 -18.20 6.06 2.64
CA SER A 243 -17.68 7.43 2.79
C SER A 243 -16.33 7.64 2.10
N VAL A 244 -15.84 6.64 1.37
CA VAL A 244 -14.58 6.75 0.63
C VAL A 244 -14.59 7.97 -0.29
N CYS A 245 -13.46 8.61 -0.49
CA CYS A 245 -13.30 9.82 -1.31
C CYS A 245 -13.96 11.09 -0.76
N ARG A 246 -14.60 11.05 0.41
CA ARG A 246 -15.27 12.22 1.00
C ARG A 246 -14.65 12.58 2.34
N PRO A 247 -14.45 13.88 2.62
CA PRO A 247 -14.04 14.32 3.95
C PRO A 247 -15.07 13.89 5.00
N ILE A 248 -14.61 13.23 6.04
CA ILE A 248 -15.46 12.76 7.12
C ILE A 248 -14.78 12.94 8.48
N SER A 249 -15.51 13.56 9.43
CA SER A 249 -15.00 13.73 10.78
C SER A 249 -15.28 12.51 11.66
N TYR A 250 -14.42 12.30 12.65
CA TYR A 250 -14.62 11.25 13.67
C TYR A 250 -15.99 11.34 14.36
N ASN A 251 -16.47 12.56 14.66
CA ASN A 251 -17.79 12.78 15.23
C ASN A 251 -18.90 12.29 14.28
N ARG A 252 -18.78 12.56 12.99
CA ARG A 252 -19.73 12.11 11.97
C ARG A 252 -19.74 10.59 11.87
N ILE A 253 -18.56 9.95 11.84
CA ILE A 253 -18.44 8.48 11.83
C ILE A 253 -19.11 7.90 13.09
N ASN A 254 -18.80 8.43 14.27
CA ASN A 254 -19.36 7.97 15.54
C ASN A 254 -20.90 8.12 15.60
N SER A 255 -21.43 9.22 15.07
CA SER A 255 -22.88 9.44 14.94
C SER A 255 -23.54 8.42 14.02
N LEU A 256 -22.94 8.13 12.86
CA LEU A 256 -23.40 7.10 11.92
C LEU A 256 -23.38 5.70 12.54
N MET A 257 -22.33 5.38 13.31
CA MET A 257 -22.24 4.14 14.07
C MET A 257 -23.39 3.99 15.06
N SER A 258 -23.65 5.04 15.81
CA SER A 258 -24.72 5.06 16.83
C SER A 258 -26.13 4.90 16.25
N SER A 259 -26.38 5.43 15.05
CA SER A 259 -27.66 5.31 14.34
C SER A 259 -28.01 3.89 13.89
N VAL A 260 -26.99 3.03 13.71
CA VAL A 260 -27.14 1.63 13.25
C VAL A 260 -27.04 0.62 14.41
N GLY A 261 -27.14 1.08 15.66
CA GLY A 261 -27.14 0.22 16.84
C GLY A 261 -25.77 -0.11 17.42
N GLY A 262 -24.71 0.42 16.85
CA GLY A 262 -23.34 0.24 17.33
C GLY A 262 -22.89 1.36 18.25
N LYS A 263 -23.48 1.52 19.45
CA LYS A 263 -23.01 2.54 20.41
C LYS A 263 -21.56 2.30 20.80
N LEU A 264 -20.68 3.13 20.27
CA LEU A 264 -19.25 3.20 20.63
C LEU A 264 -18.96 4.58 21.22
N SER A 265 -17.98 4.66 22.13
CA SER A 265 -17.41 5.96 22.48
C SER A 265 -16.63 6.54 21.32
N LEU A 266 -16.51 7.87 21.23
CA LEU A 266 -15.70 8.53 20.21
C LEU A 266 -14.26 8.01 20.23
N ALA A 267 -13.68 7.84 21.42
CA ALA A 267 -12.33 7.31 21.58
C ALA A 267 -12.18 5.88 21.03
N THR A 268 -13.22 5.04 21.19
CA THR A 268 -13.23 3.69 20.62
C THR A 268 -13.34 3.73 19.10
N THR A 269 -14.17 4.62 18.55
CA THR A 269 -14.31 4.80 17.11
C THR A 269 -12.97 5.23 16.47
N ILE A 270 -12.27 6.19 17.07
CA ILE A 270 -10.92 6.62 16.62
C ILE A 270 -9.95 5.43 16.62
N LYS A 271 -9.86 4.69 17.73
CA LYS A 271 -9.01 3.49 17.81
C LYS A 271 -9.34 2.44 16.76
N TYR A 272 -10.60 2.24 16.43
CA TYR A 272 -11.02 1.28 15.41
C TYR A 272 -10.58 1.71 14.01
N ILE A 273 -10.62 3.01 13.73
CA ILE A 273 -10.07 3.56 12.48
C ILE A 273 -8.56 3.36 12.43
N GLU A 274 -7.84 3.71 13.51
CA GLU A 274 -6.39 3.47 13.62
C GLU A 274 -6.03 1.99 13.41
N TYR A 275 -6.83 1.05 13.90
CA TYR A 275 -6.59 -0.39 13.68
C TYR A 275 -6.77 -0.80 12.21
N CYS A 276 -7.66 -0.12 11.47
CA CYS A 276 -7.79 -0.31 10.03
C CYS A 276 -6.58 0.26 9.27
N GLU A 277 -6.08 1.42 9.68
CA GLU A 277 -4.86 2.03 9.14
C GLU A 277 -3.64 1.15 9.44
N ASP A 278 -3.48 0.68 10.68
CA ASP A 278 -2.41 -0.22 11.10
C ASP A 278 -2.36 -1.52 10.30
N ALA A 279 -3.52 -2.04 9.91
CA ALA A 279 -3.66 -3.24 9.09
C ALA A 279 -3.55 -2.93 7.57
N TRP A 280 -3.25 -1.70 7.18
CA TRP A 280 -3.23 -1.26 5.79
C TRP A 280 -4.56 -1.42 5.05
N LEU A 281 -5.69 -1.54 5.76
CA LEU A 281 -7.00 -1.59 5.10
C LEU A 281 -7.44 -0.22 4.61
N LEU A 282 -7.14 0.82 5.40
CA LEU A 282 -7.43 2.22 5.11
C LEU A 282 -6.16 3.05 5.07
N LEU A 283 -6.13 4.01 4.16
CA LEU A 283 -5.12 5.05 4.02
C LEU A 283 -5.79 6.40 4.21
N ARG A 284 -5.21 7.25 5.04
CA ARG A 284 -5.75 8.56 5.39
C ARG A 284 -5.13 9.66 4.55
N LEU A 285 -5.93 10.60 4.07
CA LEU A 285 -5.50 11.81 3.39
C LEU A 285 -5.98 13.02 4.18
N LYS A 286 -5.06 13.94 4.50
CA LYS A 286 -5.33 15.13 5.31
C LYS A 286 -5.65 16.35 4.45
N ASN A 287 -6.39 17.32 5.01
CA ASN A 287 -6.62 18.60 4.36
C ASN A 287 -5.40 19.52 4.52
N TYR A 288 -4.94 20.11 3.42
CA TYR A 288 -3.75 20.97 3.40
C TYR A 288 -3.87 22.23 4.25
N VAL A 289 -5.01 22.90 4.20
CA VAL A 289 -5.20 24.24 4.82
C VAL A 289 -5.82 24.21 6.21
N SER A 290 -6.26 23.07 6.69
CA SER A 290 -6.88 22.96 8.01
C SER A 290 -5.89 23.23 9.14
N CYS A 291 -6.38 23.78 10.25
CA CYS A 291 -5.62 23.79 11.49
C CYS A 291 -5.33 22.34 11.95
N LEU A 292 -4.35 22.15 12.84
CA LEU A 292 -3.91 20.82 13.26
C LEU A 292 -5.06 19.92 13.74
N ALA A 293 -6.00 20.48 14.50
CA ALA A 293 -7.15 19.72 15.01
C ALA A 293 -8.03 19.18 13.89
N ASP A 294 -8.31 20.00 12.87
CA ASP A 294 -9.11 19.59 11.72
C ASP A 294 -8.35 18.66 10.78
N LYS A 295 -7.06 18.88 10.58
CA LYS A 295 -6.19 17.97 9.81
C LYS A 295 -6.26 16.54 10.34
N GLU A 296 -6.32 16.36 11.66
CA GLU A 296 -6.36 15.05 12.28
C GLU A 296 -7.77 14.46 12.39
N SER A 297 -8.81 15.29 12.45
CA SER A 297 -10.18 14.86 12.73
C SER A 297 -11.13 14.84 11.53
N ASN A 298 -10.79 15.51 10.42
CA ASN A 298 -11.63 15.61 9.22
C ASN A 298 -10.82 15.26 7.98
N CYS A 299 -10.71 13.97 7.69
CA CYS A 299 -9.85 13.42 6.65
C CYS A 299 -10.68 12.72 5.57
N LYS A 300 -10.09 12.56 4.37
CA LYS A 300 -10.55 11.57 3.41
C LYS A 300 -9.88 10.22 3.72
N TYR A 301 -10.56 9.13 3.40
CA TYR A 301 -10.03 7.77 3.55
C TYR A 301 -10.16 7.01 2.25
N TYR A 302 -9.14 6.22 1.95
CA TYR A 302 -9.05 5.38 0.77
C TYR A 302 -8.76 3.94 1.18
N PHE A 303 -9.27 2.97 0.42
CA PHE A 303 -8.96 1.56 0.64
C PHE A 303 -7.67 1.20 -0.09
N ILE A 304 -6.89 0.32 0.49
CA ILE A 304 -5.59 -0.14 -0.06
C ILE A 304 -5.70 -0.85 -1.41
N ASP A 305 -6.90 -1.30 -1.78
CA ASP A 305 -7.14 -2.05 -3.01
C ASP A 305 -8.59 -1.91 -3.46
N ASN A 306 -8.80 -1.65 -4.75
CA ASN A 306 -10.14 -1.50 -5.32
C ASN A 306 -10.95 -2.79 -5.28
N GLY A 307 -10.32 -3.95 -5.45
CA GLY A 307 -11.01 -5.24 -5.36
C GLY A 307 -11.56 -5.50 -3.95
N ILE A 308 -10.85 -5.06 -2.91
CA ILE A 308 -11.37 -5.10 -1.54
C ILE A 308 -12.49 -4.07 -1.36
N LEU A 309 -12.32 -2.84 -1.85
CA LEU A 309 -13.33 -1.79 -1.74
C LEU A 309 -14.64 -2.21 -2.43
N ARG A 310 -14.57 -2.83 -3.60
CA ARG A 310 -15.73 -3.31 -4.37
C ARG A 310 -16.56 -4.36 -3.63
N LEU A 311 -16.02 -5.07 -2.65
CA LEU A 311 -16.82 -5.97 -1.80
C LEU A 311 -17.92 -5.24 -1.03
N PHE A 312 -17.81 -3.92 -0.87
CA PHE A 312 -18.75 -3.07 -0.13
C PHE A 312 -19.56 -2.13 -1.02
N LEU A 313 -19.10 -1.85 -2.24
CA LEU A 313 -19.70 -0.87 -3.15
C LEU A 313 -20.20 -1.55 -4.42
N ILE A 314 -21.40 -1.15 -4.85
CA ILE A 314 -22.01 -1.61 -6.11
C ILE A 314 -22.27 -0.38 -7.00
N GLY A 315 -21.77 -0.39 -8.24
CA GLY A 315 -22.04 0.66 -9.22
C GLY A 315 -21.51 2.05 -8.82
N LYS A 316 -20.32 2.10 -8.26
CA LYS A 316 -19.65 3.33 -7.79
C LYS A 316 -18.30 3.54 -8.47
N ASP A 317 -18.27 3.48 -9.80
CA ASP A 317 -17.03 3.51 -10.59
C ASP A 317 -16.23 4.80 -10.41
N SER A 318 -16.90 5.94 -10.17
CA SER A 318 -16.22 7.21 -9.83
C SER A 318 -15.41 7.10 -8.54
N MET A 319 -15.93 6.42 -7.52
CA MET A 319 -15.21 6.21 -6.26
C MET A 319 -14.04 5.23 -6.43
N LEU A 320 -14.19 4.21 -7.28
CA LEU A 320 -13.10 3.29 -7.59
C LEU A 320 -11.99 4.00 -8.36
N LEU A 321 -12.33 4.89 -9.29
CA LEU A 321 -11.36 5.67 -10.06
C LEU A 321 -10.55 6.60 -9.14
N GLU A 322 -11.22 7.37 -8.27
CA GLU A 322 -10.55 8.25 -7.32
C GLU A 322 -9.70 7.47 -6.31
N ASN A 323 -10.20 6.33 -5.80
CA ASN A 323 -9.40 5.46 -4.91
C ASN A 323 -8.13 4.95 -5.61
N MET A 324 -8.21 4.61 -6.88
CA MET A 324 -7.06 4.16 -7.66
C MET A 324 -6.03 5.28 -7.88
N VAL A 325 -6.49 6.51 -8.13
CA VAL A 325 -5.61 7.69 -8.21
C VAL A 325 -4.92 7.94 -6.87
N ALA A 326 -5.65 7.89 -5.76
CA ALA A 326 -5.07 8.01 -4.42
C ALA A 326 -3.95 6.98 -4.19
N LEU A 327 -4.19 5.71 -4.52
CA LEU A 327 -3.19 4.64 -4.39
C LEU A 327 -1.95 4.88 -5.26
N HIS A 328 -2.14 5.42 -6.47
CA HIS A 328 -1.03 5.78 -7.35
C HIS A 328 -0.19 6.90 -6.73
N LEU A 329 -0.82 7.95 -6.21
CA LEU A 329 -0.15 9.08 -5.57
C LEU A 329 0.59 8.65 -4.29
N PHE A 330 -0.05 7.88 -3.42
CA PHE A 330 0.61 7.36 -2.21
C PHE A 330 1.82 6.47 -2.54
N ARG A 331 1.74 5.67 -3.60
CA ARG A 331 2.87 4.86 -4.06
C ARG A 331 4.01 5.73 -4.59
N LYS A 332 3.69 6.80 -5.32
CA LYS A 332 4.68 7.69 -5.95
C LYS A 332 5.38 8.59 -4.92
N TYR A 333 4.63 9.17 -3.99
CA TYR A 333 5.13 10.16 -3.04
C TYR A 333 5.35 9.62 -1.63
N GLY A 334 4.91 8.39 -1.34
CA GLY A 334 4.91 7.80 -0.01
C GLY A 334 3.64 8.14 0.78
N HIS A 335 3.36 7.34 1.79
CA HIS A 335 2.30 7.54 2.77
C HIS A 335 2.90 7.43 4.17
N ASP A 336 3.83 8.34 4.48
CA ASP A 336 4.41 8.41 5.82
C ASP A 336 3.40 9.05 6.79
N MET A 337 3.17 8.41 7.93
CA MET A 337 2.26 8.94 8.96
C MET A 337 2.74 10.26 9.57
N GLU A 338 4.02 10.60 9.44
CA GLU A 338 4.64 11.80 10.02
C GLU A 338 4.87 12.91 8.99
N ASN A 339 5.13 12.56 7.72
CA ASN A 339 5.42 13.51 6.64
C ASN A 339 4.49 13.24 5.44
N ASP A 340 3.31 13.85 5.47
CA ASP A 340 2.41 13.77 4.33
C ASP A 340 2.97 14.58 3.15
N HIS A 341 2.98 13.98 1.96
CA HIS A 341 3.36 14.65 0.71
C HIS A 341 2.15 14.91 -0.19
N VAL A 342 1.05 14.21 0.08
CA VAL A 342 -0.21 14.32 -0.66
C VAL A 342 -1.29 14.77 0.29
N TYR A 343 -2.08 15.74 -0.14
CA TYR A 343 -3.21 16.30 0.61
C TYR A 343 -4.45 16.42 -0.28
N PHE A 344 -5.62 16.61 0.30
CA PHE A 344 -6.73 17.26 -0.38
C PHE A 344 -6.81 18.72 0.07
N TYR A 345 -7.50 19.54 -0.72
CA TYR A 345 -7.77 20.93 -0.36
C TYR A 345 -9.27 21.10 -0.17
N ASN A 346 -9.68 21.67 0.97
CA ASN A 346 -11.08 22.04 1.20
C ASN A 346 -11.16 23.28 2.09
N ASP A 347 -11.44 24.43 1.44
CA ASP A 347 -11.73 25.73 2.07
C ASP A 347 -12.68 26.52 1.16
N GLY A 348 -13.99 26.26 1.32
CA GLY A 348 -15.05 26.84 0.49
C GLY A 348 -15.23 26.20 -0.89
N PHE A 349 -14.27 25.43 -1.37
CA PHE A 349 -14.32 24.53 -2.52
C PHE A 349 -13.34 23.37 -2.30
N GLU A 350 -13.52 22.29 -3.02
CA GLU A 350 -12.71 21.08 -2.84
C GLU A 350 -11.83 20.80 -4.06
N VAL A 351 -10.56 20.41 -3.82
CA VAL A 351 -9.68 19.80 -4.80
C VAL A 351 -9.25 18.44 -4.25
N ASP A 352 -9.39 17.39 -5.06
CA ASP A 352 -9.24 16.01 -4.60
C ASP A 352 -7.84 15.71 -4.11
N PHE A 353 -6.81 16.15 -4.84
CA PHE A 353 -5.41 15.98 -4.45
C PHE A 353 -4.60 17.23 -4.72
N TYR A 354 -3.74 17.57 -3.78
CA TYR A 354 -2.74 18.61 -3.87
C TYR A 354 -1.38 18.10 -3.41
N ILE A 355 -0.37 18.25 -4.23
CA ILE A 355 1.01 17.87 -3.97
C ILE A 355 1.85 19.14 -3.86
N PRO A 356 2.14 19.64 -2.64
CA PRO A 356 2.81 20.92 -2.45
C PRO A 356 4.19 20.99 -3.08
N ASP A 357 4.99 19.91 -2.96
CA ASP A 357 6.36 19.85 -3.47
C ASP A 357 6.45 19.98 -5.01
N GLU A 358 5.40 19.59 -5.72
CA GLU A 358 5.30 19.73 -7.18
C GLU A 358 4.39 20.88 -7.62
N GLU A 359 3.77 21.60 -6.68
CA GLU A 359 2.76 22.62 -6.96
C GLU A 359 1.66 22.07 -7.89
N LEU A 360 1.26 20.82 -7.69
CA LEU A 360 0.38 20.06 -8.54
C LEU A 360 -1.00 19.89 -7.88
N ALA A 361 -2.04 20.26 -8.61
CA ALA A 361 -3.44 20.03 -8.23
C ALA A 361 -4.10 19.04 -9.18
N ILE A 362 -4.84 18.07 -8.62
CA ILE A 362 -5.51 17.02 -9.37
C ILE A 362 -6.97 16.93 -8.92
N GLN A 363 -7.89 16.96 -9.88
CA GLN A 363 -9.28 16.54 -9.74
C GLN A 363 -9.49 15.19 -10.41
N VAL A 364 -10.42 14.40 -9.91
CA VAL A 364 -10.76 13.10 -10.50
C VAL A 364 -12.25 13.03 -10.82
N SER A 365 -12.57 12.86 -12.09
CA SER A 365 -13.94 12.72 -12.55
C SER A 365 -14.05 11.53 -13.49
N TYR A 366 -15.03 10.65 -13.27
CA TYR A 366 -15.22 9.51 -14.18
C TYR A 366 -15.52 9.98 -15.61
N SER A 367 -16.34 11.03 -15.73
CA SER A 367 -16.66 11.68 -17.02
C SER A 367 -16.97 13.14 -16.83
N LEU A 368 -16.60 13.96 -17.82
CA LEU A 368 -16.88 15.40 -17.92
C LEU A 368 -17.96 15.72 -18.97
N ARG A 369 -18.69 14.70 -19.48
CA ARG A 369 -19.75 14.89 -20.48
C ARG A 369 -20.94 15.66 -19.93
N ASP A 370 -21.18 15.55 -18.61
CA ASP A 370 -22.17 16.38 -17.92
C ASP A 370 -21.59 17.77 -17.63
N GLU A 371 -22.28 18.83 -18.10
CA GLU A 371 -21.79 20.20 -18.00
C GLU A 371 -21.67 20.69 -16.55
N GLU A 372 -22.54 20.24 -15.65
CA GLU A 372 -22.49 20.62 -14.23
C GLU A 372 -21.25 20.04 -13.56
N SER A 373 -20.97 18.76 -13.79
CA SER A 373 -19.76 18.08 -13.33
C SER A 373 -18.52 18.74 -13.90
N ARG A 374 -18.48 18.96 -15.22
CA ARG A 374 -17.37 19.64 -15.89
C ARG A 374 -17.08 21.01 -15.30
N ARG A 375 -18.12 21.82 -15.13
CA ARG A 375 -18.00 23.17 -14.56
C ARG A 375 -17.47 23.14 -13.14
N ARG A 376 -17.97 22.23 -12.32
CA ARG A 376 -17.55 22.07 -10.91
C ARG A 376 -16.06 21.79 -10.81
N GLU A 377 -15.56 20.82 -11.56
CA GLU A 377 -14.14 20.41 -11.53
C GLU A 377 -13.21 21.52 -12.05
N LEU A 378 -13.59 22.16 -13.15
CA LEU A 378 -12.83 23.28 -13.70
C LEU A 378 -12.83 24.50 -12.77
N ASP A 379 -13.98 24.85 -12.17
CA ASP A 379 -14.09 25.99 -11.26
C ASP A 379 -13.23 25.81 -10.00
N ALA A 380 -13.12 24.61 -9.49
CA ALA A 380 -12.24 24.31 -8.36
C ALA A 380 -10.77 24.56 -8.71
N LEU A 381 -10.30 24.04 -9.84
CA LEU A 381 -8.92 24.25 -10.31
C LEU A 381 -8.64 25.70 -10.73
N LYS A 382 -9.62 26.46 -11.18
CA LYS A 382 -9.48 27.90 -11.46
C LYS A 382 -9.32 28.74 -10.20
N LYS A 383 -9.97 28.35 -9.10
CA LYS A 383 -9.94 29.09 -7.83
C LYS A 383 -8.67 28.84 -7.05
N LEU A 384 -8.06 27.64 -7.17
CA LEU A 384 -6.93 27.23 -6.36
C LEU A 384 -5.69 28.13 -6.48
N PRO A 385 -5.27 28.58 -7.68
CA PRO A 385 -4.09 29.47 -7.81
C PRO A 385 -4.20 30.80 -7.07
N ASN A 386 -5.41 31.24 -6.72
CA ASN A 386 -5.62 32.41 -5.87
C ASN A 386 -5.39 32.14 -4.37
N ARG A 387 -5.19 30.90 -3.98
CA ARG A 387 -5.04 30.44 -2.59
C ARG A 387 -3.70 29.78 -2.33
N LEU A 388 -3.22 28.95 -3.27
CA LEU A 388 -2.00 28.16 -3.15
C LEU A 388 -1.15 28.27 -4.39
N SER A 389 0.16 28.05 -4.25
CA SER A 389 1.04 27.88 -5.40
C SER A 389 0.61 26.65 -6.20
N CYS A 390 0.31 26.86 -7.48
CA CYS A 390 -0.23 25.82 -8.35
C CYS A 390 0.32 25.98 -9.76
N ARG A 391 1.37 25.25 -10.07
CA ARG A 391 2.07 25.30 -11.36
C ARG A 391 1.41 24.39 -12.39
N ARG A 392 0.87 23.25 -11.96
CA ARG A 392 0.25 22.27 -12.84
C ARG A 392 -1.12 21.86 -12.33
N ARG A 393 -2.09 21.79 -13.23
CA ARG A 393 -3.48 21.49 -12.92
C ARG A 393 -3.99 20.38 -13.84
N LEU A 394 -4.45 19.27 -13.24
CA LEU A 394 -4.92 18.09 -13.96
C LEU A 394 -6.36 17.76 -13.60
N ILE A 395 -7.14 17.31 -14.59
CA ILE A 395 -8.36 16.54 -14.35
C ILE A 395 -8.12 15.14 -14.91
N LEU A 396 -8.11 14.15 -14.04
CA LEU A 396 -7.95 12.75 -14.40
C LEU A 396 -9.32 12.14 -14.65
N THR A 397 -9.54 11.57 -15.85
CA THR A 397 -10.80 10.99 -16.27
C THR A 397 -10.66 9.51 -16.58
N TYR A 398 -11.78 8.83 -16.86
CA TYR A 398 -11.73 7.46 -17.34
C TYR A 398 -11.09 7.37 -18.74
N ASP A 399 -11.58 8.18 -19.73
CA ASP A 399 -11.16 8.08 -21.13
C ASP A 399 -11.08 9.44 -21.88
N GLU A 400 -11.42 10.55 -21.23
CA GLU A 400 -11.48 11.87 -21.88
C GLU A 400 -10.14 12.59 -21.83
N GLU A 401 -9.82 13.32 -22.92
CA GLU A 401 -8.55 14.03 -23.09
C GLU A 401 -8.80 15.38 -23.76
N GLU A 402 -8.35 16.46 -23.12
CA GLU A 402 -8.52 17.83 -23.58
C GLU A 402 -7.49 18.75 -22.91
N GLN A 403 -7.22 19.89 -23.51
CA GLN A 403 -6.45 20.99 -22.91
C GLN A 403 -7.28 22.25 -22.90
N ILE A 404 -7.37 22.91 -21.76
CA ILE A 404 -8.15 24.14 -21.57
C ILE A 404 -7.21 25.21 -21.03
N GLU A 405 -7.16 26.36 -21.68
CA GLU A 405 -6.39 27.50 -21.22
C GLU A 405 -7.31 28.49 -20.48
N ASP A 406 -6.87 28.95 -19.31
CA ASP A 406 -7.56 29.99 -18.55
C ASP A 406 -6.59 31.10 -18.09
N SER A 407 -7.06 32.04 -17.26
CA SER A 407 -6.26 33.16 -16.77
C SER A 407 -5.03 32.77 -15.95
N HIS A 408 -4.96 31.53 -15.46
CA HIS A 408 -3.87 30.98 -14.66
C HIS A 408 -3.02 29.94 -15.42
N GLY A 409 -3.21 29.83 -16.76
CA GLY A 409 -2.50 28.92 -17.64
C GLY A 409 -3.30 27.65 -17.97
N LEU A 410 -2.61 26.55 -18.23
CA LEU A 410 -3.19 25.32 -18.76
C LEU A 410 -3.82 24.44 -17.66
N VAL A 411 -5.01 23.92 -17.96
CA VAL A 411 -5.62 22.76 -17.28
C VAL A 411 -5.59 21.58 -18.25
N GLU A 412 -4.88 20.52 -17.88
CA GLU A 412 -4.78 19.31 -18.68
C GLU A 412 -5.87 18.32 -18.23
N ILE A 413 -6.68 17.82 -19.16
CA ILE A 413 -7.61 16.72 -18.94
C ILE A 413 -7.03 15.49 -19.59
N MET A 414 -6.86 14.40 -18.85
CA MET A 414 -6.28 13.19 -19.41
C MET A 414 -6.83 11.92 -18.77
N PRO A 415 -6.85 10.79 -19.50
CA PRO A 415 -7.21 9.49 -18.94
C PRO A 415 -6.25 9.05 -17.83
N CYS A 416 -6.79 8.53 -16.72
CA CYS A 416 -6.00 8.01 -15.60
C CYS A 416 -4.98 6.95 -16.04
N TRP A 417 -5.34 6.06 -16.98
CA TRP A 417 -4.42 5.03 -17.45
C TRP A 417 -3.15 5.62 -18.10
N LYS A 418 -3.25 6.76 -18.82
CA LYS A 418 -2.08 7.48 -19.36
C LYS A 418 -1.22 8.04 -18.23
N TYR A 419 -1.85 8.66 -17.23
CA TYR A 419 -1.17 9.19 -16.05
C TYR A 419 -0.39 8.10 -15.30
N PHE A 420 -1.00 6.92 -15.10
CA PHE A 420 -0.37 5.81 -14.39
C PHE A 420 0.78 5.14 -15.13
N LEU A 421 0.80 5.22 -16.45
CA LEU A 421 1.83 4.55 -17.24
C LEU A 421 3.01 5.46 -17.56
N TRP A 422 2.77 6.76 -17.74
CA TRP A 422 3.76 7.66 -18.36
C TRP A 422 4.13 8.89 -17.53
N LEU A 423 3.44 9.18 -16.43
CA LEU A 423 3.70 10.34 -15.57
C LEU A 423 3.91 9.94 -14.11
#